data_9abdbe3ed9af412069561c379109018d
#
_entry.id   9abdbe3ed9af412069561c379109018d
#
_cell.length_a   1.000
_cell.length_b   1.000
_cell.length_c   1.000
_cell.angle_alpha   90.00
_cell.angle_beta   90.00
_cell.angle_gamma   90.00
#
_symmetry.space_group_name_H-M   'P 1'
#
loop_
_entity.id
_entity.type
_entity.pdbx_description
1 polymer ?
#
loop_
_entity_poly.entity_id
_entity_poly.type
_entity_poly.pdbx_seq_one_letter_code
_entity_poly.pdbx_strand_id
1 'polypeptide(L)'
;MPDNDVIEAFLTAYVHDIDDGALEGWPDYFTDDGIYQIITRENFEAGLPMGIMYCQGRGMMSDRIQAMGSANIFEDHTYCHILGSTQVSESGKGEYQARTNFTVFRTMQDGRTETYVVGKYLDRITTHGDGPLFVERRVVLESRRVDILLVRPI
;
A
#
# COMPACT_ATOMS: atom_id res chain seq x y z
N MET A 1 6.08 23.11 2.18
CA MET A 1 5.42 23.35 0.89
C MET A 1 4.00 22.80 0.94
N PRO A 2 2.99 23.56 0.47
CA PRO A 2 1.59 23.12 0.54
C PRO A 2 1.36 21.75 -0.12
N ASP A 3 2.10 21.48 -1.20
CA ASP A 3 1.93 20.23 -1.94
C ASP A 3 2.43 19.00 -1.17
N ASN A 4 3.50 19.16 -0.40
CA ASN A 4 4.00 18.07 0.44
C ASN A 4 3.00 17.69 1.52
N ASP A 5 2.38 18.69 2.15
CA ASP A 5 1.38 18.46 3.19
C ASP A 5 0.16 17.71 2.64
N VAL A 6 -0.27 18.04 1.42
CA VAL A 6 -1.36 17.35 0.73
C VAL A 6 -1.00 15.89 0.44
N ILE A 7 0.21 15.64 -0.05
CA ILE A 7 0.69 14.28 -0.31
C ILE A 7 0.81 13.48 0.98
N GLU A 8 1.39 14.07 2.03
CA GLU A 8 1.50 13.37 3.32
C GLU A 8 0.14 13.05 3.93
N ALA A 9 -0.81 13.97 3.85
CA ALA A 9 -2.18 13.73 4.32
C ALA A 9 -2.85 12.59 3.54
N PHE A 10 -2.63 12.53 2.23
CA PHE A 10 -3.13 11.46 1.37
C PHE A 10 -2.57 10.10 1.79
N LEU A 11 -1.26 10.01 2.01
CA LEU A 11 -0.60 8.77 2.42
C LEU A 11 -1.08 8.33 3.82
N THR A 12 -1.28 9.28 4.71
CA THR A 12 -1.80 9.00 6.05
C THR A 12 -3.23 8.48 6.00
N ALA A 13 -4.09 9.09 5.21
CA ALA A 13 -5.47 8.64 5.03
C ALA A 13 -5.53 7.21 4.50
N TYR A 14 -4.66 6.87 3.55
CA TYR A 14 -4.57 5.52 2.99
C TYR A 14 -4.32 4.47 4.08
N VAL A 15 -3.29 4.66 4.91
CA VAL A 15 -2.95 3.66 5.92
C VAL A 15 -3.99 3.57 7.02
N HIS A 16 -4.64 4.69 7.38
CA HIS A 16 -5.74 4.66 8.34
C HIS A 16 -6.93 3.85 7.81
N ASP A 17 -7.29 4.02 6.55
CA ASP A 17 -8.39 3.25 5.95
C ASP A 17 -8.07 1.76 5.90
N ILE A 18 -6.83 1.39 5.55
CA ILE A 18 -6.39 -0.01 5.57
C ILE A 18 -6.48 -0.57 7.00
N ASP A 19 -5.97 0.17 7.99
CA ASP A 19 -5.98 -0.26 9.39
C ASP A 19 -7.41 -0.40 9.93
N ASP A 20 -8.31 0.48 9.53
CA ASP A 20 -9.71 0.46 9.96
C ASP A 20 -10.55 -0.58 9.20
N GLY A 21 -9.97 -1.26 8.22
CA GLY A 21 -10.67 -2.27 7.44
C GLY A 21 -11.59 -1.70 6.37
N ALA A 22 -11.47 -0.41 6.05
CA ALA A 22 -12.27 0.25 5.01
C ALA A 22 -11.75 -0.09 3.60
N LEU A 23 -11.73 -1.39 3.27
CA LEU A 23 -11.08 -1.89 2.06
C LEU A 23 -11.93 -1.69 0.79
N GLU A 24 -13.23 -1.49 0.93
CA GLU A 24 -14.10 -1.24 -0.23
C GLU A 24 -13.70 0.04 -0.97
N GLY A 25 -13.21 1.05 -0.26
CA GLY A 25 -12.71 2.30 -0.82
C GLY A 25 -11.26 2.26 -1.30
N TRP A 26 -10.56 1.14 -1.11
CA TRP A 26 -9.15 1.03 -1.47
C TRP A 26 -8.87 1.35 -2.95
N PRO A 27 -9.65 0.82 -3.93
CA PRO A 27 -9.40 1.14 -5.34
C PRO A 27 -9.52 2.63 -5.67
N ASP A 28 -10.29 3.38 -4.89
CA ASP A 28 -10.51 4.82 -5.13
C ASP A 28 -9.28 5.69 -4.85
N TYR A 29 -8.26 5.14 -4.19
CA TYR A 29 -6.96 5.81 -4.02
C TYR A 29 -6.12 5.83 -5.30
N PHE A 30 -6.54 5.10 -6.33
CA PHE A 30 -5.77 4.90 -7.56
C PHE A 30 -6.46 5.52 -8.75
N THR A 31 -5.68 5.84 -9.78
CA THR A 31 -6.23 6.16 -11.10
C THR A 31 -6.88 4.89 -11.69
N ASP A 32 -7.72 5.04 -12.73
CA ASP A 32 -8.41 3.89 -13.33
C ASP A 32 -7.46 2.77 -13.73
N ASP A 33 -6.28 3.13 -14.25
CA ASP A 33 -5.23 2.18 -14.68
C ASP A 33 -4.13 2.03 -13.64
N GLY A 34 -4.35 2.47 -12.42
CA GLY A 34 -3.35 2.48 -11.36
C GLY A 34 -2.79 1.09 -11.08
N ILE A 35 -1.53 1.06 -10.66
CA ILE A 35 -0.81 -0.18 -10.39
C ILE A 35 -0.50 -0.25 -8.89
N TYR A 36 -0.80 -1.40 -8.30
CA TYR A 36 -0.38 -1.75 -6.94
C TYR A 36 0.43 -3.03 -6.98
N GLN A 37 1.63 -2.99 -6.42
CA GLN A 37 2.51 -4.16 -6.39
C GLN A 37 3.18 -4.30 -5.03
N ILE A 38 3.21 -5.53 -4.52
CA ILE A 38 4.05 -5.90 -3.38
C ILE A 38 5.17 -6.79 -3.90
N ILE A 39 6.41 -6.40 -3.63
CA ILE A 39 7.60 -7.09 -4.12
C ILE A 39 8.65 -7.12 -3.01
N THR A 40 9.46 -8.17 -2.94
CA THR A 40 10.59 -8.20 -2.01
C THR A 40 11.72 -7.30 -2.50
N ARG A 41 12.50 -6.77 -1.55
CA ARG A 41 13.68 -5.95 -1.87
C ARG A 41 14.64 -6.68 -2.81
N GLU A 42 14.84 -7.97 -2.57
CA GLU A 42 15.73 -8.78 -3.41
C GLU A 42 15.29 -8.79 -4.86
N ASN A 43 14.01 -9.08 -5.12
CA ASN A 43 13.47 -9.12 -6.49
C ASN A 43 13.45 -7.73 -7.11
N PHE A 44 13.15 -6.70 -6.33
CA PHE A 44 13.13 -5.32 -6.80
C PHE A 44 14.53 -4.87 -7.26
N GLU A 45 15.57 -5.12 -6.45
CA GLU A 45 16.95 -4.74 -6.78
C GLU A 45 17.52 -5.56 -7.95
N ALA A 46 17.07 -6.80 -8.12
CA ALA A 46 17.44 -7.64 -9.25
C ALA A 46 16.70 -7.31 -10.55
N GLY A 47 15.75 -6.37 -10.50
CA GLY A 47 14.95 -5.99 -11.65
C GLY A 47 13.97 -7.05 -12.10
N LEU A 48 13.63 -8.00 -11.21
CA LEU A 48 12.68 -9.07 -11.53
C LEU A 48 11.25 -8.56 -11.39
N PRO A 49 10.36 -8.88 -12.36
CA PRO A 49 8.98 -8.39 -12.33
C PRO A 49 8.08 -9.15 -11.35
N MET A 50 8.54 -10.26 -10.79
CA MET A 50 7.74 -11.11 -9.92
C MET A 50 7.54 -10.48 -8.56
N GLY A 51 6.28 -10.29 -8.17
CA GLY A 51 5.89 -9.79 -6.86
C GLY A 51 5.03 -10.78 -6.11
N ILE A 52 4.74 -10.45 -4.86
CA ILE A 52 3.86 -11.21 -3.99
C ILE A 52 2.41 -10.93 -4.36
N MET A 53 2.11 -9.69 -4.74
CA MET A 53 0.80 -9.24 -5.17
C MET A 53 0.98 -8.23 -6.30
N TYR A 54 0.10 -8.31 -7.30
CA TYR A 54 0.10 -7.36 -8.41
C TYR A 54 -1.34 -7.11 -8.84
N CYS A 55 -1.72 -5.84 -8.87
CA CYS A 55 -3.00 -5.40 -9.40
C CYS A 55 -2.77 -4.28 -10.40
N GLN A 56 -3.32 -4.42 -11.58
CA GLN A 56 -3.34 -3.36 -12.60
C GLN A 56 -4.77 -2.94 -12.85
N GLY A 57 -5.08 -1.69 -12.47
CA GLY A 57 -6.40 -1.11 -12.62
C GLY A 57 -7.33 -1.40 -11.44
N ARG A 58 -8.32 -0.51 -11.30
CA ARG A 58 -9.32 -0.59 -10.22
C ARG A 58 -10.13 -1.89 -10.26
N GLY A 59 -10.36 -2.45 -11.44
CA GLY A 59 -11.10 -3.70 -11.58
C GLY A 59 -10.42 -4.87 -10.88
N MET A 60 -9.12 -5.06 -11.09
CA MET A 60 -8.35 -6.10 -10.40
C MET A 60 -8.34 -5.89 -8.89
N MET A 61 -8.24 -4.63 -8.45
CA MET A 61 -8.25 -4.30 -7.02
C MET A 61 -9.59 -4.65 -6.39
N SER A 62 -10.70 -4.32 -7.05
CA SER A 62 -12.06 -4.66 -6.59
C SER A 62 -12.28 -6.16 -6.52
N ASP A 63 -11.82 -6.90 -7.51
CA ASP A 63 -11.90 -8.37 -7.54
C ASP A 63 -11.13 -8.96 -6.36
N ARG A 64 -9.99 -8.39 -6.02
CA ARG A 64 -9.18 -8.83 -4.88
C ARG A 64 -9.91 -8.64 -3.55
N ILE A 65 -10.55 -7.49 -3.38
CA ILE A 65 -11.32 -7.20 -2.16
C ILE A 65 -12.52 -8.15 -2.05
N GLN A 66 -13.22 -8.43 -3.14
CA GLN A 66 -14.33 -9.39 -3.14
C GLN A 66 -13.87 -10.79 -2.79
N ALA A 67 -12.73 -11.23 -3.34
CA ALA A 67 -12.16 -12.54 -3.02
C ALA A 67 -11.82 -12.69 -1.54
N MET A 68 -11.35 -11.63 -0.90
CA MET A 68 -11.08 -11.60 0.55
C MET A 68 -12.37 -11.81 1.36
N GLY A 69 -13.46 -11.16 0.96
CA GLY A 69 -14.73 -11.26 1.66
C GLY A 69 -15.33 -12.66 1.64
N SER A 70 -15.02 -13.46 0.61
CA SER A 70 -15.53 -14.83 0.48
C SER A 70 -14.59 -15.90 1.05
N ALA A 71 -13.32 -15.57 1.32
CA ALA A 71 -12.29 -16.50 1.78
C ALA A 71 -12.02 -16.31 3.29
N ASN A 72 -13.02 -16.50 4.13
CA ASN A 72 -12.94 -16.25 5.58
C ASN A 72 -12.28 -17.43 6.32
N ILE A 73 -11.06 -17.80 5.91
CA ILE A 73 -10.32 -18.94 6.50
C ILE A 73 -9.16 -18.51 7.40
N PHE A 74 -9.02 -17.21 7.66
CA PHE A 74 -7.90 -16.66 8.41
C PHE A 74 -8.34 -16.26 9.82
N GLU A 75 -7.43 -16.38 10.77
CA GLU A 75 -7.64 -15.85 12.11
C GLU A 75 -7.83 -14.33 12.04
N ASP A 76 -8.82 -13.82 12.76
CA ASP A 76 -9.08 -12.40 12.84
C ASP A 76 -7.86 -11.67 13.41
N HIS A 77 -7.50 -10.58 12.75
CA HIS A 77 -6.37 -9.76 13.16
C HIS A 77 -6.57 -8.33 12.70
N THR A 78 -5.82 -7.44 13.33
CA THR A 78 -5.78 -6.03 12.95
C THR A 78 -4.38 -5.60 12.59
N TYR A 79 -4.27 -4.61 11.71
CA TYR A 79 -3.01 -3.99 11.34
C TYR A 79 -2.91 -2.61 11.95
N CYS A 80 -1.68 -2.22 12.26
CA CYS A 80 -1.34 -0.85 12.60
C CYS A 80 -0.11 -0.45 11.79
N HIS A 81 -0.29 0.49 10.87
CA HIS A 81 0.80 1.04 10.06
C HIS A 81 1.48 2.18 10.80
N ILE A 82 2.80 2.15 10.86
CA ILE A 82 3.60 3.28 11.33
C ILE A 82 4.42 3.77 10.15
N LEU A 83 4.20 5.02 9.75
CA LEU A 83 4.93 5.64 8.65
C LEU A 83 6.12 6.43 9.17
N GLY A 84 7.25 6.30 8.49
CA GLY A 84 8.37 7.22 8.66
C GLY A 84 8.11 8.52 7.90
N SER A 85 9.10 9.39 7.88
CA SER A 85 9.02 10.63 7.11
C SER A 85 8.98 10.33 5.62
N THR A 86 8.18 11.09 4.89
CA THR A 86 8.05 10.96 3.46
C THR A 86 8.96 11.94 2.74
N GLN A 87 9.69 11.44 1.75
CA GLN A 87 10.44 12.28 0.81
C GLN A 87 9.59 12.45 -0.45
N VAL A 88 9.24 13.69 -0.77
CA VAL A 88 8.41 14.02 -1.93
C VAL A 88 9.23 14.83 -2.92
N SER A 89 9.15 14.48 -4.20
CA SER A 89 9.74 15.25 -5.29
C SER A 89 8.73 15.43 -6.40
N GLU A 90 8.74 16.59 -7.05
CA GLU A 90 7.90 16.86 -8.21
C GLU A 90 8.61 16.33 -9.46
N SER A 91 7.93 15.46 -10.22
CA SER A 91 8.47 14.87 -11.45
C SER A 91 7.90 15.51 -12.70
N GLY A 92 6.88 16.33 -12.58
CA GLY A 92 6.23 17.10 -13.61
C GLY A 92 5.15 17.94 -12.97
N LYS A 93 4.51 18.85 -13.71
CA LYS A 93 3.47 19.69 -13.16
C LYS A 93 2.29 18.82 -12.69
N GLY A 94 2.03 18.82 -11.38
CA GLY A 94 0.99 18.00 -10.78
C GLY A 94 1.32 16.52 -10.66
N GLU A 95 2.56 16.14 -10.94
CA GLU A 95 3.06 14.78 -10.85
C GLU A 95 4.16 14.69 -9.79
N TYR A 96 4.05 13.70 -8.89
CA TYR A 96 4.95 13.57 -7.75
C TYR A 96 5.47 12.16 -7.62
N GLN A 97 6.68 12.05 -7.08
CA GLN A 97 7.24 10.80 -6.58
C GLN A 97 7.37 10.93 -5.07
N ALA A 98 7.00 9.88 -4.35
CA ALA A 98 7.10 9.85 -2.90
C ALA A 98 7.77 8.55 -2.45
N ARG A 99 8.58 8.66 -1.41
CA ARG A 99 9.21 7.52 -0.76
C ARG A 99 8.97 7.59 0.73
N THR A 100 8.43 6.53 1.31
CA THR A 100 8.09 6.46 2.74
C THR A 100 8.49 5.10 3.29
N ASN A 101 9.30 5.07 4.33
CA ASN A 101 9.54 3.84 5.08
C ASN A 101 8.34 3.55 5.98
N PHE A 102 8.02 2.28 6.15
CA PHE A 102 6.87 1.90 6.98
C PHE A 102 7.14 0.60 7.73
N THR A 103 6.40 0.42 8.80
CA THR A 103 6.30 -0.85 9.55
C THR A 103 4.82 -1.13 9.78
N VAL A 104 4.42 -2.38 9.62
CA VAL A 104 3.07 -2.83 9.97
C VAL A 104 3.17 -3.78 11.16
N PHE A 105 2.47 -3.46 12.24
CA PHE A 105 2.26 -4.37 13.35
C PHE A 105 0.96 -5.10 13.16
N ARG A 106 0.93 -6.37 13.53
CA ARG A 106 -0.26 -7.20 13.46
C ARG A 106 -0.63 -7.67 14.85
N THR A 107 -1.87 -7.44 15.24
CA THR A 107 -2.42 -7.92 16.51
C THR A 107 -3.44 -9.02 16.22
N MET A 108 -3.20 -10.20 16.80
CA MET A 108 -4.05 -11.37 16.63
C MET A 108 -5.24 -11.33 17.60
N GLN A 109 -6.21 -12.21 17.39
CA GLN A 109 -7.42 -12.29 18.20
C GLN A 109 -7.11 -12.55 19.68
N ASP A 110 -6.03 -13.27 19.99
CA ASP A 110 -5.59 -13.54 21.36
C ASP A 110 -4.87 -12.36 22.03
N GLY A 111 -4.72 -11.24 21.32
CA GLY A 111 -4.04 -10.05 21.81
C GLY A 111 -2.55 -10.00 21.52
N ARG A 112 -1.97 -11.07 20.96
CA ARG A 112 -0.55 -11.09 20.61
C ARG A 112 -0.27 -10.11 19.48
N THR A 113 0.68 -9.21 19.71
CA THR A 113 1.13 -8.24 18.71
C THR A 113 2.56 -8.56 18.26
N GLU A 114 2.79 -8.53 16.96
CA GLU A 114 4.10 -8.79 16.37
C GLU A 114 4.36 -7.83 15.21
N THR A 115 5.62 -7.62 14.89
CA THR A 115 6.00 -6.95 13.65
C THR A 115 5.63 -7.86 12.49
N TYR A 116 4.77 -7.39 11.60
CA TYR A 116 4.32 -8.19 10.48
C TYR A 116 5.20 -8.01 9.27
N VAL A 117 5.34 -6.78 8.77
CA VAL A 117 6.23 -6.45 7.64
C VAL A 117 6.89 -5.10 7.88
N VAL A 118 8.08 -4.97 7.29
CA VAL A 118 8.85 -3.72 7.26
C VAL A 118 9.25 -3.48 5.81
N GLY A 119 9.12 -2.25 5.35
CA GLY A 119 9.46 -1.94 3.99
C GLY A 119 9.41 -0.47 3.67
N LYS A 120 9.23 -0.18 2.40
CA LYS A 120 9.04 1.18 1.91
C LYS A 120 8.00 1.19 0.81
N TYR A 121 7.32 2.33 0.71
CA TYR A 121 6.47 2.65 -0.41
C TYR A 121 7.26 3.50 -1.41
N LEU A 122 7.19 3.12 -2.67
CA LEU A 122 7.69 3.91 -3.79
C LEU A 122 6.47 4.26 -4.63
N ASP A 123 6.10 5.52 -4.61
CA ASP A 123 4.83 5.99 -5.16
C ASP A 123 5.02 6.96 -6.31
N ARG A 124 4.16 6.85 -7.32
CA ARG A 124 3.92 7.91 -8.30
C ARG A 124 2.49 8.39 -8.08
N ILE A 125 2.33 9.69 -7.93
CA ILE A 125 1.07 10.32 -7.55
C ILE A 125 0.75 11.43 -8.53
N THR A 126 -0.50 11.50 -8.99
CA THR A 126 -1.00 12.59 -9.81
C THR A 126 -2.00 13.43 -9.02
N THR A 127 -2.01 14.74 -9.28
CA THR A 127 -2.96 15.68 -8.67
C THR A 127 -3.81 16.39 -9.72
N HIS A 128 -3.88 15.86 -10.94
CA HIS A 128 -4.63 16.48 -12.04
C HIS A 128 -6.15 16.38 -11.89
N GLY A 129 -6.65 15.50 -11.05
CA GLY A 129 -8.08 15.35 -10.78
C GLY A 129 -8.52 16.16 -9.56
N ASP A 130 -9.55 15.68 -8.87
CA ASP A 130 -10.12 16.35 -7.69
C ASP A 130 -9.24 16.26 -6.44
N GLY A 131 -8.19 15.48 -6.49
CA GLY A 131 -7.23 15.31 -5.41
C GLY A 131 -6.14 14.33 -5.80
N PRO A 132 -5.20 14.03 -4.89
CA PRO A 132 -4.14 13.07 -5.17
C PRO A 132 -4.69 11.67 -5.45
N LEU A 133 -4.10 10.98 -6.41
CA LEU A 133 -4.34 9.56 -6.70
C LEU A 133 -3.01 8.89 -7.02
N PHE A 134 -2.87 7.63 -6.62
CA PHE A 134 -1.72 6.83 -7.03
C PHE A 134 -1.86 6.45 -8.51
N VAL A 135 -0.84 6.78 -9.28
CA VAL A 135 -0.62 6.19 -10.61
C VAL A 135 0.00 4.81 -10.44
N GLU A 136 0.91 4.70 -9.46
CA GLU A 136 1.54 3.45 -9.09
C GLU A 136 1.95 3.50 -7.63
N ARG A 137 1.69 2.42 -6.90
CA ARG A 137 2.21 2.21 -5.56
C ARG A 137 2.96 0.90 -5.52
N ARG A 138 4.27 0.95 -5.32
CA ARG A 138 5.08 -0.24 -5.09
C ARG A 138 5.41 -0.35 -3.61
N VAL A 139 5.08 -1.51 -3.06
CA VAL A 139 5.39 -1.85 -1.67
C VAL A 139 6.60 -2.78 -1.71
N VAL A 140 7.75 -2.28 -1.31
CA VAL A 140 9.01 -3.03 -1.33
C VAL A 140 9.31 -3.51 0.08
N LEU A 141 9.19 -4.81 0.30
CA LEU A 141 9.37 -5.42 1.62
C LEU A 141 10.85 -5.78 1.84
N GLU A 142 11.36 -5.44 3.02
CA GLU A 142 12.73 -5.79 3.41
C GLU A 142 12.92 -7.30 3.58
N SER A 143 11.88 -7.99 4.07
CA SER A 143 11.96 -9.42 4.36
C SER A 143 11.71 -10.26 3.11
N ARG A 144 12.55 -11.28 2.90
CA ARG A 144 12.29 -12.33 1.90
C ARG A 144 11.17 -13.26 2.33
N ARG A 145 10.88 -13.29 3.61
CA ARG A 145 9.94 -14.18 4.24
C ARG A 145 8.68 -13.40 4.57
N VAL A 146 7.67 -13.60 3.78
CA VAL A 146 6.36 -12.98 4.01
C VAL A 146 5.41 -14.09 4.39
N ASP A 147 4.59 -13.82 5.40
CA ASP A 147 3.51 -14.73 5.78
C ASP A 147 2.63 -14.97 4.57
N ILE A 148 2.40 -16.25 4.24
CA ILE A 148 1.56 -16.66 3.12
C ILE A 148 0.12 -16.17 3.26
N LEU A 149 -0.24 -15.68 4.44
CA LEU A 149 -1.55 -15.12 4.74
C LEU A 149 -1.66 -13.63 4.39
N LEU A 150 -0.73 -13.09 3.61
CA LEU A 150 -0.81 -11.72 3.11
C LEU A 150 -1.90 -11.64 2.05
N VAL A 151 -3.13 -11.41 2.49
CA VAL A 151 -4.31 -11.33 1.62
C VAL A 151 -4.83 -9.90 1.49
N ARG A 152 -4.53 -9.04 2.45
CA ARG A 152 -4.94 -7.64 2.45
C ARG A 152 -3.87 -6.76 1.82
N PRO A 153 -4.27 -5.66 1.14
CA PRO A 153 -3.31 -4.63 0.78
C PRO A 153 -2.67 -4.02 2.03
N ILE A 154 -1.45 -3.60 1.89
CA ILE A 154 -0.69 -2.93 2.95
C ILE A 154 -0.10 -1.63 2.49
#